data_e9db807de88615e1f51588583bf27b3c
#
_entry.id   e9db807de88615e1f51588583bf27b3c
#
_cell.length_a   1.000
_cell.length_b   1.000
_cell.length_c   1.000
_cell.angle_alpha   90.00
_cell.angle_beta   90.00
_cell.angle_gamma   90.00
#
_symmetry.space_group_name_H-M   'P 1'
#
loop_
_entity.id
_entity.type
_entity.pdbx_description
1 polymer ?
#
loop_
_entity_poly.entity_id
_entity_poly.type
_entity_poly.pdbx_seq_one_letter_code
_entity_poly.pdbx_strand_id
1 'polypeptide(L)'
;MNSDDRSVTAPDVDLQAPPTPAEPGAQTPDLERTEEAIERPRSRSIEVTMLTVLALLYSLYFARIFLIPIVFALLLNFLLSPIIRLLGRARIKPPLGAAIVVLLLLGSIGGAVYQLAGPAQGWAAIAPQSFARAQVKLRGIIRPMQQVSRNVEQAADAVGGPEAKSKGVVVQTIGPTLSSRLFGTTQRLAAGLAEVFILLYFLLAGGDLFLQKLIKVLPHFNDKVKAVEIARATESAVSAYLTTTLLVNVMEGTLVAGVFWMLGMPNVLLWGALVACLEFVPYLGALTAVVVFTLAGLSTFPDLAHALMIPGSFLAINLIQANFATPLVLGHRLTLNPVAIFIGLTFFFWIWGVAGAFLAVPLLATFKIFCDHIVSLAAIGEFLGQRDENERRVTARVSESDSRPAGQSARTA
;
A
#
# COMPACT_ATOMS: atom_id res chain seq x y z
N MET A 1 -69.16 19.85 -53.60
CA MET A 1 -69.06 19.28 -54.91
C MET A 1 -67.93 18.24 -54.90
N ASN A 2 -68.30 17.06 -55.23
CA ASN A 2 -67.54 15.77 -55.34
C ASN A 2 -67.04 15.11 -54.04
N SER A 3 -67.80 14.30 -53.56
CA SER A 3 -67.93 12.88 -53.27
C SER A 3 -66.93 12.00 -54.05
N ASP A 4 -66.14 11.29 -53.33
CA ASP A 4 -65.63 9.97 -53.81
C ASP A 4 -65.61 8.98 -52.64
N ASP A 5 -66.57 8.09 -52.73
CA ASP A 5 -66.86 6.90 -51.97
C ASP A 5 -65.90 5.82 -52.42
N ARG A 6 -65.09 5.28 -51.57
CA ARG A 6 -64.35 4.05 -51.77
C ARG A 6 -64.62 3.07 -50.63
N SER A 7 -65.60 2.25 -50.87
CA SER A 7 -65.89 0.98 -50.22
C SER A 7 -64.66 0.09 -50.17
N VAL A 8 -64.11 -0.15 -48.96
CA VAL A 8 -63.09 -1.19 -48.72
C VAL A 8 -63.81 -2.48 -48.38
N THR A 9 -63.79 -3.40 -49.32
CA THR A 9 -64.22 -4.79 -49.16
C THR A 9 -63.23 -5.52 -48.24
N ALA A 10 -63.76 -6.16 -47.16
CA ALA A 10 -63.00 -7.02 -46.29
C ALA A 10 -62.53 -8.31 -47.01
N PRO A 11 -61.35 -8.85 -46.76
CA PRO A 11 -60.93 -10.12 -47.27
C PRO A 11 -61.60 -11.30 -46.53
N ASP A 12 -62.04 -12.26 -47.28
CA ASP A 12 -62.59 -13.54 -46.86
C ASP A 12 -61.62 -14.27 -45.93
N VAL A 13 -62.10 -14.68 -44.74
CA VAL A 13 -61.39 -15.56 -43.84
C VAL A 13 -61.69 -16.98 -44.27
N ASP A 14 -60.70 -17.61 -44.90
CA ASP A 14 -60.72 -19.04 -45.27
C ASP A 14 -60.64 -19.89 -44.00
N LEU A 15 -61.74 -20.53 -43.64
CA LEU A 15 -61.85 -21.47 -42.54
C LEU A 15 -61.20 -22.79 -42.96
N GLN A 16 -59.90 -22.93 -42.72
CA GLN A 16 -59.22 -24.22 -42.88
C GLN A 16 -59.66 -25.19 -41.80
N ALA A 17 -59.98 -26.40 -42.26
CA ALA A 17 -60.40 -27.56 -41.47
C ALA A 17 -59.34 -27.98 -40.41
N PRO A 18 -59.74 -28.56 -39.28
CA PRO A 18 -58.83 -29.02 -38.26
C PRO A 18 -57.87 -30.07 -38.74
N PRO A 19 -56.59 -30.07 -38.35
CA PRO A 19 -55.60 -31.03 -38.76
C PRO A 19 -55.94 -32.45 -38.25
N THR A 20 -55.79 -33.42 -39.09
CA THR A 20 -55.93 -34.88 -38.82
C THR A 20 -54.95 -35.30 -37.70
N PRO A 21 -55.30 -36.24 -36.82
CA PRO A 21 -54.38 -36.75 -35.79
C PRO A 21 -53.15 -37.40 -36.43
N ALA A 22 -51.98 -36.96 -35.96
CA ALA A 22 -50.70 -37.53 -36.38
C ALA A 22 -50.54 -39.00 -35.95
N GLU A 23 -50.02 -39.82 -36.83
CA GLU A 23 -49.67 -41.19 -36.56
C GLU A 23 -48.64 -41.36 -35.43
N PRO A 24 -48.74 -42.42 -34.59
CA PRO A 24 -47.76 -42.68 -33.52
C PRO A 24 -46.52 -43.35 -34.13
N GLY A 25 -45.51 -42.56 -34.50
CA GLY A 25 -44.27 -43.10 -35.07
C GLY A 25 -43.19 -42.06 -35.45
N ALA A 26 -43.47 -40.79 -35.33
CA ALA A 26 -42.45 -39.77 -35.58
C ALA A 26 -41.49 -39.69 -34.40
N GLN A 27 -40.29 -40.20 -34.61
CA GLN A 27 -39.15 -40.03 -33.69
C GLN A 27 -38.93 -38.54 -33.42
N THR A 28 -39.11 -38.13 -32.18
CA THR A 28 -38.72 -36.78 -31.71
C THR A 28 -37.21 -36.60 -31.94
N PRO A 29 -36.79 -35.65 -32.77
CA PRO A 29 -35.36 -35.38 -32.91
C PRO A 29 -34.79 -34.93 -31.60
N ASP A 30 -33.84 -35.68 -31.07
CA ASP A 30 -32.78 -35.38 -30.13
C ASP A 30 -32.80 -33.95 -29.47
N LEU A 31 -33.82 -33.65 -28.74
CA LEU A 31 -33.81 -32.46 -27.82
C LEU A 31 -32.82 -32.70 -26.68
N GLU A 32 -32.58 -33.96 -26.29
CA GLU A 32 -31.58 -34.30 -25.25
C GLU A 32 -30.14 -34.04 -25.72
N ARG A 33 -29.83 -34.14 -27.01
CA ARG A 33 -28.47 -33.76 -27.50
C ARG A 33 -28.25 -32.27 -27.58
N THR A 34 -29.30 -31.48 -27.64
CA THR A 34 -29.19 -30.01 -27.67
C THR A 34 -29.04 -29.42 -26.27
N GLU A 35 -29.60 -30.06 -25.23
CA GLU A 35 -29.43 -29.65 -23.87
C GLU A 35 -28.03 -29.98 -23.29
N GLU A 36 -27.44 -31.13 -23.69
CA GLU A 36 -26.05 -31.48 -23.33
C GLU A 36 -24.99 -30.58 -23.98
N ALA A 37 -25.32 -29.83 -25.04
CA ALA A 37 -24.42 -28.88 -25.68
C ALA A 37 -24.42 -27.48 -25.04
N ILE A 38 -25.40 -27.15 -24.17
CA ILE A 38 -25.55 -25.82 -23.58
C ILE A 38 -24.94 -25.75 -22.19
N GLU A 39 -24.71 -26.83 -21.48
CA GLU A 39 -24.13 -26.87 -20.14
C GLU A 39 -22.72 -27.46 -20.10
N ARG A 40 -21.80 -26.86 -20.80
CA ARG A 40 -20.43 -26.86 -20.28
C ARG A 40 -20.12 -25.47 -19.79
N PRO A 41 -20.29 -25.21 -18.49
CA PRO A 41 -19.58 -24.11 -17.90
C PRO A 41 -18.11 -24.36 -18.20
N ARG A 42 -17.48 -23.42 -18.88
CA ARG A 42 -16.05 -23.43 -19.12
C ARG A 42 -15.41 -23.37 -17.73
N SER A 43 -15.32 -24.51 -17.04
CA SER A 43 -14.50 -24.68 -15.88
C SER A 43 -13.08 -24.38 -16.34
N ARG A 44 -12.70 -23.10 -16.31
CA ARG A 44 -11.28 -22.79 -16.31
C ARG A 44 -10.73 -23.66 -15.22
N SER A 45 -9.97 -24.68 -15.61
CA SER A 45 -9.45 -25.63 -14.63
C SER A 45 -8.74 -24.80 -13.58
N ILE A 46 -9.02 -25.03 -12.30
CA ILE A 46 -8.38 -24.35 -11.16
C ILE A 46 -6.87 -24.38 -11.38
N GLU A 47 -6.35 -25.42 -11.97
CA GLU A 47 -4.96 -25.61 -12.36
C GLU A 47 -4.43 -24.53 -13.30
N VAL A 48 -5.16 -24.17 -14.37
CA VAL A 48 -4.76 -23.10 -15.29
C VAL A 48 -4.79 -21.75 -14.59
N THR A 49 -5.76 -21.52 -13.72
CA THR A 49 -5.83 -20.29 -12.93
C THR A 49 -4.66 -20.19 -11.95
N MET A 50 -4.36 -21.27 -11.22
CA MET A 50 -3.20 -21.32 -10.31
C MET A 50 -1.88 -21.13 -11.06
N LEU A 51 -1.72 -21.79 -12.21
CA LEU A 51 -0.52 -21.64 -13.04
C LEU A 51 -0.37 -20.20 -13.55
N THR A 52 -1.47 -19.57 -13.97
CA THR A 52 -1.46 -18.17 -14.43
C THR A 52 -1.08 -17.21 -13.30
N VAL A 53 -1.63 -17.41 -12.10
CA VAL A 53 -1.28 -16.59 -10.92
C VAL A 53 0.19 -16.79 -10.56
N LEU A 54 0.68 -18.03 -10.54
CA LEU A 54 2.07 -18.33 -10.23
C LEU A 54 3.03 -17.73 -11.29
N ALA A 55 2.69 -17.83 -12.57
CA ALA A 55 3.45 -17.24 -13.66
C ALA A 55 3.49 -15.70 -13.55
N LEU A 56 2.37 -15.06 -13.17
CA LEU A 56 2.29 -13.62 -12.92
C LEU A 56 3.18 -13.22 -11.75
N LEU A 57 3.11 -13.93 -10.63
CA LEU A 57 3.95 -13.65 -9.44
C LEU A 57 5.44 -13.80 -9.75
N TYR A 58 5.79 -14.87 -10.46
CA TYR A 58 7.18 -15.08 -10.90
C TYR A 58 7.65 -13.97 -11.85
N SER A 59 6.79 -13.55 -12.77
CA SER A 59 7.08 -12.46 -13.70
C SER A 59 7.29 -11.14 -12.97
N LEU A 60 6.44 -10.80 -11.97
CA LEU A 60 6.61 -9.63 -11.12
C LEU A 60 7.93 -9.66 -10.33
N TYR A 61 8.27 -10.82 -9.78
CA TYR A 61 9.53 -11.00 -9.05
C TYR A 61 10.74 -10.85 -9.96
N PHE A 62 10.73 -11.47 -11.15
CA PHE A 62 11.82 -11.39 -12.10
C PHE A 62 12.00 -9.99 -12.69
N ALA A 63 10.90 -9.34 -13.04
CA ALA A 63 10.90 -7.99 -13.63
C ALA A 63 11.13 -6.87 -12.59
N ARG A 64 11.34 -7.15 -11.31
CA ARG A 64 11.45 -6.17 -10.24
C ARG A 64 12.49 -5.07 -10.49
N ILE A 65 13.64 -5.42 -11.10
CA ILE A 65 14.72 -4.47 -11.39
C ILE A 65 14.24 -3.36 -12.33
N PHE A 66 13.37 -3.71 -13.27
CA PHE A 66 12.78 -2.80 -14.25
C PHE A 66 11.51 -2.13 -13.73
N LEU A 67 10.64 -2.88 -13.04
CA LEU A 67 9.33 -2.38 -12.58
C LEU A 67 9.47 -1.38 -11.42
N ILE A 68 10.38 -1.61 -10.48
CA ILE A 68 10.54 -0.74 -9.31
C ILE A 68 10.83 0.72 -9.72
N PRO A 69 11.82 1.03 -10.59
CA PRO A 69 12.07 2.40 -11.05
C PRO A 69 10.86 3.03 -11.77
N ILE A 70 10.14 2.25 -12.58
CA ILE A 70 8.96 2.74 -13.29
C ILE A 70 7.85 3.14 -12.30
N VAL A 71 7.56 2.26 -11.32
CA VAL A 71 6.53 2.53 -10.32
C VAL A 71 6.92 3.73 -9.46
N PHE A 72 8.20 3.85 -9.02
CA PHE A 72 8.66 5.03 -8.30
C PHE A 72 8.53 6.31 -9.13
N ALA A 73 8.91 6.29 -10.40
CA ALA A 73 8.75 7.44 -11.29
C ALA A 73 7.28 7.84 -11.46
N LEU A 74 6.38 6.86 -11.59
CA LEU A 74 4.94 7.09 -11.69
C LEU A 74 4.37 7.69 -10.41
N LEU A 75 4.73 7.17 -9.24
CA LEU A 75 4.29 7.71 -7.95
C LEU A 75 4.83 9.13 -7.71
N LEU A 76 6.10 9.37 -8.01
CA LEU A 76 6.67 10.72 -7.96
C LEU A 76 5.99 11.66 -8.94
N ASN A 77 5.63 11.18 -10.14
CA ASN A 77 4.83 11.96 -11.09
C ASN A 77 3.48 12.36 -10.48
N PHE A 78 2.76 11.44 -9.82
CA PHE A 78 1.50 11.77 -9.14
C PHE A 78 1.70 12.75 -7.98
N LEU A 79 2.77 12.61 -7.21
CA LEU A 79 3.13 13.51 -6.13
C LEU A 79 3.44 14.93 -6.63
N LEU A 80 4.18 15.05 -7.76
CA LEU A 80 4.67 16.33 -8.28
C LEU A 80 3.74 16.96 -9.33
N SER A 81 2.76 16.23 -9.84
CA SER A 81 1.77 16.69 -10.82
C SER A 81 1.06 18.00 -10.38
N PRO A 82 0.64 18.21 -9.10
CA PRO A 82 0.07 19.48 -8.66
C PRO A 82 1.03 20.67 -8.84
N ILE A 83 2.34 20.45 -8.63
CA ILE A 83 3.37 21.49 -8.77
C ILE A 83 3.52 21.88 -10.24
N ILE A 84 3.54 20.91 -11.14
CA ILE A 84 3.60 21.18 -12.60
C ILE A 84 2.36 21.96 -13.04
N ARG A 85 1.17 21.60 -12.54
CA ARG A 85 -0.07 22.36 -12.83
C ARG A 85 0.01 23.79 -12.33
N LEU A 86 0.63 24.02 -11.18
CA LEU A 86 0.85 25.38 -10.65
C LEU A 86 1.83 26.19 -11.53
N LEU A 87 2.94 25.57 -11.95
CA LEU A 87 3.91 26.20 -12.89
C LEU A 87 3.26 26.49 -14.25
N GLY A 88 2.36 25.62 -14.72
CA GLY A 88 1.58 25.84 -15.94
C GLY A 88 0.68 27.09 -15.86
N ARG A 89 0.12 27.37 -14.66
CA ARG A 89 -0.62 28.64 -14.42
C ARG A 89 0.29 29.87 -14.51
N ALA A 90 1.56 29.73 -14.17
CA ALA A 90 2.57 30.76 -14.35
C ALA A 90 3.12 30.85 -15.79
N ARG A 91 2.44 30.21 -16.78
CA ARG A 91 2.79 30.18 -18.21
C ARG A 91 4.14 29.51 -18.53
N ILE A 92 4.65 28.66 -17.64
CA ILE A 92 5.87 27.88 -17.89
C ILE A 92 5.47 26.66 -18.75
N LYS A 93 6.19 26.44 -19.85
CA LYS A 93 5.96 25.28 -20.73
C LYS A 93 6.20 23.96 -19.97
N PRO A 94 5.38 22.92 -20.15
CA PRO A 94 5.49 21.66 -19.39
C PRO A 94 6.90 21.03 -19.35
N PRO A 95 7.67 20.95 -20.45
CA PRO A 95 9.02 20.39 -20.40
C PRO A 95 9.99 21.21 -19.54
N LEU A 96 9.85 22.55 -19.57
CA LEU A 96 10.68 23.44 -18.74
C LEU A 96 10.28 23.34 -17.27
N GLY A 97 8.98 23.28 -16.97
CA GLY A 97 8.47 23.04 -15.62
C GLY A 97 8.96 21.71 -15.06
N ALA A 98 8.91 20.64 -15.86
CA ALA A 98 9.43 19.33 -15.50
C ALA A 98 10.93 19.36 -15.17
N ALA A 99 11.74 20.02 -16.01
CA ALA A 99 13.17 20.16 -15.78
C ALA A 99 13.46 20.91 -14.46
N ILE A 100 12.76 22.02 -14.21
CA ILE A 100 12.91 22.78 -12.96
C ILE A 100 12.57 21.91 -11.74
N VAL A 101 11.44 21.20 -11.75
CA VAL A 101 11.00 20.37 -10.63
C VAL A 101 11.96 19.19 -10.38
N VAL A 102 12.41 18.53 -11.45
CA VAL A 102 13.38 17.41 -11.34
C VAL A 102 14.72 17.90 -10.81
N LEU A 103 15.24 19.05 -11.29
CA LEU A 103 16.46 19.63 -10.80
C LEU A 103 16.37 20.07 -9.33
N LEU A 104 15.26 20.66 -8.92
CA LEU A 104 15.03 21.01 -7.52
C LEU A 104 14.95 19.78 -6.63
N LEU A 105 14.29 18.72 -7.09
CA LEU A 105 14.22 17.45 -6.37
C LEU A 105 15.60 16.80 -6.25
N LEU A 106 16.35 16.73 -7.34
CA LEU A 106 17.75 16.24 -7.31
C LEU A 106 18.63 17.07 -6.39
N GLY A 107 18.53 18.39 -6.45
CA GLY A 107 19.28 19.30 -5.58
C GLY A 107 18.91 19.14 -4.10
N SER A 108 17.62 18.98 -3.78
CA SER A 108 17.17 18.76 -2.42
C SER A 108 17.63 17.42 -1.85
N ILE A 109 17.49 16.34 -2.63
CA ILE A 109 17.97 15.01 -2.23
C ILE A 109 19.50 15.00 -2.10
N GLY A 110 20.23 15.56 -3.10
CA GLY A 110 21.70 15.66 -3.06
C GLY A 110 22.19 16.47 -1.86
N GLY A 111 21.56 17.61 -1.56
CA GLY A 111 21.87 18.42 -0.39
C GLY A 111 21.58 17.70 0.93
N ALA A 112 20.45 16.99 1.01
CA ALA A 112 20.11 16.18 2.19
C ALA A 112 21.14 15.06 2.40
N VAL A 113 21.46 14.32 1.35
CA VAL A 113 22.48 13.24 1.39
C VAL A 113 23.83 13.81 1.82
N TYR A 114 24.26 14.93 1.26
CA TYR A 114 25.52 15.58 1.62
C TYR A 114 25.59 15.95 3.10
N GLN A 115 24.53 16.55 3.64
CA GLN A 115 24.46 16.94 5.05
C GLN A 115 24.35 15.75 6.01
N LEU A 116 23.63 14.70 5.63
CA LEU A 116 23.33 13.57 6.51
C LEU A 116 24.36 12.43 6.39
N ALA A 117 25.14 12.34 5.30
CA ALA A 117 26.09 11.26 5.08
C ALA A 117 27.15 11.13 6.17
N GLY A 118 27.76 12.25 6.61
CA GLY A 118 28.76 12.26 7.68
C GLY A 118 28.19 11.76 9.01
N PRO A 119 27.12 12.36 9.54
CA PRO A 119 26.44 11.87 10.73
C PRO A 119 26.00 10.40 10.62
N ALA A 120 25.41 10.00 9.49
CA ALA A 120 24.95 8.62 9.29
C ALA A 120 26.11 7.60 9.30
N GLN A 121 27.24 7.91 8.66
CA GLN A 121 28.43 7.06 8.70
C GLN A 121 29.01 6.96 10.11
N GLY A 122 29.08 8.07 10.86
CA GLY A 122 29.49 8.08 12.26
C GLY A 122 28.64 7.12 13.11
N TRP A 123 27.33 7.20 12.98
CA TRP A 123 26.41 6.30 13.70
C TRP A 123 26.51 4.83 13.23
N ALA A 124 26.64 4.59 11.95
CA ALA A 124 26.82 3.23 11.41
C ALA A 124 28.11 2.56 11.93
N ALA A 125 29.19 3.33 12.08
CA ALA A 125 30.45 2.84 12.61
C ALA A 125 30.38 2.42 14.09
N ILE A 126 29.56 3.11 14.91
CA ILE A 126 29.38 2.81 16.34
C ILE A 126 28.20 1.89 16.63
N ALA A 127 27.38 1.57 15.62
CA ALA A 127 26.20 0.73 15.79
C ALA A 127 26.53 -0.65 16.45
N PRO A 128 27.60 -1.40 16.05
CA PRO A 128 27.93 -2.67 16.71
C PRO A 128 28.27 -2.50 18.21
N GLN A 129 28.96 -1.41 18.55
CA GLN A 129 29.28 -1.10 19.95
C GLN A 129 28.05 -0.65 20.73
N SER A 130 27.10 -0.01 20.06
CA SER A 130 25.82 0.41 20.64
C SER A 130 25.00 -0.77 21.09
N PHE A 131 24.97 -1.85 20.31
CA PHE A 131 24.35 -3.12 20.70
C PHE A 131 25.00 -3.71 21.96
N ALA A 132 26.32 -3.75 22.02
CA ALA A 132 27.03 -4.27 23.19
C ALA A 132 26.75 -3.43 24.45
N ARG A 133 26.76 -2.10 24.33
CA ARG A 133 26.44 -1.19 25.44
C ARG A 133 24.99 -1.34 25.89
N ALA A 134 24.05 -1.45 24.96
CA ALA A 134 22.64 -1.67 25.25
C ALA A 134 22.45 -2.99 26.03
N GLN A 135 23.10 -4.09 25.60
CA GLN A 135 23.05 -5.35 26.32
C GLN A 135 23.57 -5.26 27.76
N VAL A 136 24.68 -4.54 27.99
CA VAL A 136 25.25 -4.36 29.35
C VAL A 136 24.29 -3.57 30.24
N LYS A 137 23.72 -2.47 29.73
CA LYS A 137 22.75 -1.65 30.48
C LYS A 137 21.46 -2.41 30.79
N LEU A 138 20.93 -3.13 29.80
CA LEU A 138 19.72 -3.94 29.96
C LEU A 138 19.92 -5.13 30.90
N ARG A 139 21.11 -5.74 30.92
CA ARG A 139 21.45 -6.83 31.90
C ARG A 139 21.33 -6.36 33.34
N GLY A 140 21.62 -5.07 33.63
CA GLY A 140 21.39 -4.49 34.95
C GLY A 140 19.94 -4.51 35.41
N ILE A 141 19.00 -4.41 34.46
CA ILE A 141 17.55 -4.46 34.74
C ILE A 141 17.02 -5.90 34.75
N ILE A 142 17.54 -6.74 33.85
CA ILE A 142 17.05 -8.12 33.67
C ILE A 142 17.61 -9.06 34.75
N ARG A 143 18.80 -8.79 35.33
CA ARG A 143 19.39 -9.61 36.39
C ARG A 143 18.49 -9.85 37.61
N PRO A 144 17.76 -8.83 38.17
CA PRO A 144 16.84 -9.10 39.26
C PRO A 144 15.67 -9.99 38.86
N MET A 145 15.16 -9.83 37.60
CA MET A 145 14.10 -10.72 37.07
C MET A 145 14.62 -12.15 36.82
N GLN A 146 15.86 -12.32 36.36
CA GLN A 146 16.49 -13.63 36.16
C GLN A 146 16.82 -14.32 37.48
N GLN A 147 17.09 -13.56 38.54
CA GLN A 147 17.25 -14.16 39.90
C GLN A 147 15.91 -14.72 40.40
N VAL A 148 14.80 -14.03 40.16
CA VAL A 148 13.46 -14.56 40.48
C VAL A 148 13.13 -15.79 39.62
N SER A 149 13.45 -15.76 38.33
CA SER A 149 13.28 -16.91 37.44
C SER A 149 14.18 -18.09 37.82
N ARG A 150 15.46 -17.86 38.18
CA ARG A 150 16.38 -18.90 38.65
C ARG A 150 15.98 -19.49 39.99
N ASN A 151 15.40 -18.70 40.88
CA ASN A 151 14.87 -19.20 42.15
C ASN A 151 13.63 -20.09 41.91
N VAL A 152 12.82 -19.78 40.87
CA VAL A 152 11.71 -20.64 40.45
C VAL A 152 12.21 -21.89 39.71
N GLU A 153 13.23 -21.74 38.87
CA GLU A 153 13.84 -22.82 38.11
C GLU A 153 14.66 -23.76 39.01
N GLN A 154 15.40 -23.26 40.02
CA GLN A 154 16.04 -24.06 41.06
C GLN A 154 15.06 -24.83 41.95
N ALA A 155 13.85 -24.28 42.14
CA ALA A 155 12.79 -25.03 42.81
C ALA A 155 12.16 -26.09 41.87
N ALA A 156 12.28 -25.94 40.56
CA ALA A 156 11.83 -26.91 39.54
C ALA A 156 12.91 -27.96 39.21
N ASP A 157 14.20 -27.56 39.18
CA ASP A 157 15.37 -28.45 38.91
C ASP A 157 15.71 -29.38 40.07
N ALA A 158 15.17 -29.12 41.26
CA ALA A 158 15.24 -30.10 42.35
C ALA A 158 14.46 -31.42 42.04
N VAL A 159 13.79 -31.49 40.89
CA VAL A 159 12.97 -32.63 40.44
C VAL A 159 13.39 -33.23 39.09
N GLY A 160 14.39 -32.67 38.36
CA GLY A 160 14.75 -33.22 37.03
C GLY A 160 16.21 -32.93 36.61
N GLY A 161 16.92 -33.97 36.19
CA GLY A 161 18.34 -34.06 35.93
C GLY A 161 18.92 -33.26 34.74
N PRO A 162 20.25 -33.37 34.49
CA PRO A 162 21.01 -32.37 33.75
C PRO A 162 21.06 -32.63 32.24
N GLU A 163 20.76 -31.61 31.41
CA GLU A 163 21.11 -31.63 29.98
C GLU A 163 21.65 -30.30 29.41
N ALA A 164 22.83 -30.46 28.84
CA ALA A 164 23.45 -29.84 27.69
C ALA A 164 23.61 -28.30 27.57
N LYS A 165 24.82 -27.85 27.80
CA LYS A 165 25.41 -26.58 27.39
C LYS A 165 25.51 -26.48 25.87
N SER A 166 24.79 -25.60 25.25
CA SER A 166 25.00 -25.19 23.84
C SER A 166 26.11 -24.12 23.75
N LYS A 167 27.23 -24.49 23.14
CA LYS A 167 28.31 -23.58 22.76
C LYS A 167 27.88 -22.80 21.50
N GLY A 168 27.78 -21.49 21.61
CA GLY A 168 27.59 -20.60 20.46
C GLY A 168 28.83 -20.63 19.53
N VAL A 169 28.65 -21.12 18.33
CA VAL A 169 29.65 -21.07 17.26
C VAL A 169 29.66 -19.68 16.65
N VAL A 170 30.76 -18.96 16.81
CA VAL A 170 31.03 -17.72 16.08
C VAL A 170 31.47 -18.10 14.67
N VAL A 171 30.56 -18.00 13.72
CA VAL A 171 30.86 -18.15 12.30
C VAL A 171 31.53 -16.87 11.79
N GLN A 172 32.84 -16.88 11.61
CA GLN A 172 33.55 -15.87 10.82
C GLN A 172 33.28 -16.13 9.35
N THR A 173 32.36 -15.32 8.80
CA THR A 173 32.11 -15.32 7.36
C THR A 173 33.19 -14.47 6.68
N ILE A 174 34.17 -15.14 6.03
CA ILE A 174 35.12 -14.51 5.09
C ILE A 174 34.30 -14.23 3.81
N GLY A 175 33.65 -13.08 3.77
CA GLY A 175 32.93 -12.58 2.59
C GLY A 175 33.80 -11.58 1.82
N PRO A 176 33.48 -11.28 0.54
CA PRO A 176 34.18 -10.27 -0.24
C PRO A 176 34.20 -8.94 0.52
N THR A 177 35.33 -8.25 0.43
CA THR A 177 35.66 -7.03 1.19
C THR A 177 34.47 -6.04 1.19
N LEU A 178 34.12 -5.51 2.35
CA LEU A 178 33.00 -4.56 2.53
C LEU A 178 33.01 -3.45 1.47
N SER A 179 34.19 -3.01 1.06
CA SER A 179 34.40 -1.99 0.01
C SER A 179 33.85 -2.42 -1.36
N SER A 180 34.08 -3.66 -1.80
CA SER A 180 33.58 -4.14 -3.09
C SER A 180 32.07 -4.36 -3.13
N ARG A 181 31.49 -4.78 -2.02
CA ARG A 181 30.02 -4.88 -1.87
C ARG A 181 29.37 -3.50 -1.85
N LEU A 182 29.97 -2.54 -1.15
CA LEU A 182 29.48 -1.16 -1.12
C LEU A 182 29.56 -0.52 -2.50
N PHE A 183 30.67 -0.69 -3.24
CA PHE A 183 30.83 -0.09 -4.55
C PHE A 183 29.81 -0.62 -5.57
N GLY A 184 29.61 -1.94 -5.64
CA GLY A 184 28.61 -2.55 -6.53
C GLY A 184 27.17 -2.18 -6.17
N THR A 185 26.86 -2.02 -4.87
CA THR A 185 25.53 -1.59 -4.40
C THR A 185 25.29 -0.13 -4.73
N THR A 186 26.28 0.75 -4.51
CA THR A 186 26.19 2.20 -4.83
C THR A 186 25.98 2.44 -6.32
N GLN A 187 26.70 1.71 -7.18
CA GLN A 187 26.54 1.83 -8.63
C GLN A 187 25.13 1.42 -9.09
N ARG A 188 24.58 0.32 -8.56
CA ARG A 188 23.22 -0.13 -8.88
C ARG A 188 22.15 0.86 -8.41
N LEU A 189 22.32 1.41 -7.20
CA LEU A 189 21.42 2.43 -6.68
C LEU A 189 21.48 3.71 -7.53
N ALA A 190 22.69 4.16 -7.91
CA ALA A 190 22.85 5.34 -8.77
C ALA A 190 22.20 5.14 -10.14
N ALA A 191 22.37 3.96 -10.76
CA ALA A 191 21.74 3.64 -12.04
C ALA A 191 20.21 3.61 -11.92
N GLY A 192 19.65 2.95 -10.88
CA GLY A 192 18.21 2.92 -10.65
C GLY A 192 17.62 4.30 -10.35
N LEU A 193 18.32 5.15 -9.60
CA LEU A 193 17.91 6.54 -9.37
C LEU A 193 17.94 7.35 -10.68
N ALA A 194 18.98 7.21 -11.49
CA ALA A 194 19.04 7.89 -12.79
C ALA A 194 17.87 7.48 -13.68
N GLU A 195 17.52 6.20 -13.73
CA GLU A 195 16.36 5.69 -14.46
C GLU A 195 15.06 6.32 -13.95
N VAL A 196 14.85 6.35 -12.61
CA VAL A 196 13.68 7.00 -12.01
C VAL A 196 13.57 8.47 -12.43
N PHE A 197 14.65 9.23 -12.35
CA PHE A 197 14.61 10.67 -12.67
C PHE A 197 14.43 10.95 -14.15
N ILE A 198 15.00 10.13 -15.03
CA ILE A 198 14.79 10.24 -16.48
C ILE A 198 13.33 9.95 -16.82
N LEU A 199 12.78 8.85 -16.29
CA LEU A 199 11.36 8.50 -16.48
C LEU A 199 10.44 9.56 -15.90
N LEU A 200 10.74 10.05 -14.70
CA LEU A 200 9.98 11.13 -14.05
C LEU A 200 9.94 12.39 -14.91
N TYR A 201 11.08 12.81 -15.46
CA TYR A 201 11.15 13.94 -16.37
C TYR A 201 10.22 13.74 -17.58
N PHE A 202 10.29 12.59 -18.24
CA PHE A 202 9.45 12.30 -19.40
C PHE A 202 7.96 12.23 -19.04
N LEU A 203 7.59 11.66 -17.88
CA LEU A 203 6.21 11.61 -17.43
C LEU A 203 5.66 13.02 -17.13
N LEU A 204 6.43 13.85 -16.41
CA LEU A 204 6.03 15.22 -16.08
C LEU A 204 5.99 16.12 -17.32
N ALA A 205 6.96 15.98 -18.25
CA ALA A 205 7.00 16.73 -19.49
C ALA A 205 5.91 16.32 -20.47
N GLY A 206 5.57 15.02 -20.49
CA GLY A 206 4.52 14.47 -21.33
C GLY A 206 3.10 14.75 -20.84
N GLY A 207 2.91 15.03 -19.56
CA GLY A 207 1.60 15.25 -18.95
C GLY A 207 0.58 14.18 -19.35
N ASP A 208 -0.57 14.61 -19.90
CA ASP A 208 -1.67 13.70 -20.29
C ASP A 208 -1.44 12.94 -21.61
N LEU A 209 -0.30 13.12 -22.30
CA LEU A 209 -0.07 12.50 -23.61
C LEU A 209 -0.13 10.97 -23.58
N PHE A 210 0.36 10.35 -22.49
CA PHE A 210 0.31 8.90 -22.34
C PHE A 210 -1.13 8.39 -22.21
N LEU A 211 -1.94 9.07 -21.39
CA LEU A 211 -3.37 8.75 -21.22
C LEU A 211 -4.14 8.96 -22.55
N GLN A 212 -3.87 10.05 -23.25
CA GLN A 212 -4.49 10.32 -24.56
C GLN A 212 -4.16 9.23 -25.60
N LYS A 213 -2.92 8.71 -25.60
CA LYS A 213 -2.53 7.61 -26.49
C LYS A 213 -3.21 6.30 -26.10
N LEU A 214 -3.30 6.00 -24.78
CA LEU A 214 -3.99 4.82 -24.28
C LEU A 214 -5.46 4.81 -24.72
N ILE A 215 -6.16 5.96 -24.59
CA ILE A 215 -7.56 6.12 -25.01
C ILE A 215 -7.72 5.87 -26.52
N LYS A 216 -6.75 6.28 -27.36
CA LYS A 216 -6.84 6.07 -28.81
C LYS A 216 -6.77 4.60 -29.21
N VAL A 217 -6.06 3.76 -28.44
CA VAL A 217 -5.88 2.34 -28.71
C VAL A 217 -7.11 1.52 -28.34
N LEU A 218 -7.91 1.96 -27.38
CA LEU A 218 -9.09 1.23 -26.93
C LEU A 218 -10.19 1.26 -28.02
N PRO A 219 -10.80 0.09 -28.38
CA PRO A 219 -11.73 0.02 -29.50
C PRO A 219 -13.12 0.63 -29.18
N HIS A 220 -13.65 0.38 -27.97
CA HIS A 220 -15.01 0.77 -27.61
C HIS A 220 -15.06 2.07 -26.82
N PHE A 221 -16.08 2.89 -27.06
CA PHE A 221 -16.24 4.18 -26.39
C PHE A 221 -16.41 4.03 -24.86
N ASN A 222 -17.21 3.05 -24.41
CA ASN A 222 -17.40 2.78 -22.98
C ASN A 222 -16.11 2.40 -22.26
N ASP A 223 -15.21 1.64 -22.92
CA ASP A 223 -13.92 1.28 -22.37
C ASP A 223 -12.99 2.49 -22.25
N LYS A 224 -13.08 3.44 -23.21
CA LYS A 224 -12.36 4.71 -23.15
C LYS A 224 -12.78 5.56 -21.96
N VAL A 225 -14.08 5.68 -21.71
CA VAL A 225 -14.62 6.45 -20.58
C VAL A 225 -14.17 5.84 -19.27
N LYS A 226 -14.34 4.51 -19.09
CA LYS A 226 -13.89 3.80 -17.89
C LYS A 226 -12.38 3.91 -17.67
N ALA A 227 -11.57 3.77 -18.72
CA ALA A 227 -10.12 3.91 -18.62
C ALA A 227 -9.69 5.30 -18.14
N VAL A 228 -10.34 6.36 -18.64
CA VAL A 228 -10.08 7.74 -18.18
C VAL A 228 -10.51 7.93 -16.73
N GLU A 229 -11.67 7.41 -16.36
CA GLU A 229 -12.20 7.50 -15.00
C GLU A 229 -11.28 6.81 -13.99
N ILE A 230 -10.88 5.56 -14.25
CA ILE A 230 -9.94 4.80 -13.43
C ILE A 230 -8.59 5.55 -13.33
N ALA A 231 -8.04 6.02 -14.45
CA ALA A 231 -6.75 6.71 -14.45
C ALA A 231 -6.79 8.00 -13.62
N ARG A 232 -7.84 8.83 -13.79
CA ARG A 232 -8.00 10.07 -13.01
C ARG A 232 -8.31 9.82 -11.54
N ALA A 233 -9.14 8.84 -11.23
CA ALA A 233 -9.42 8.44 -9.86
C ALA A 233 -8.14 7.96 -9.16
N THR A 234 -7.34 7.12 -9.83
CA THR A 234 -6.05 6.65 -9.34
C THR A 234 -5.07 7.80 -9.14
N GLU A 235 -4.88 8.67 -10.14
CA GLU A 235 -4.01 9.85 -10.02
C GLU A 235 -4.41 10.72 -8.83
N SER A 236 -5.70 11.04 -8.71
CA SER A 236 -6.22 11.90 -7.64
C SER A 236 -6.03 11.26 -6.25
N ALA A 237 -6.38 9.99 -6.09
CA ALA A 237 -6.30 9.30 -4.81
C ALA A 237 -4.85 9.08 -4.36
N VAL A 238 -3.99 8.61 -5.28
CA VAL A 238 -2.57 8.37 -4.98
C VAL A 238 -1.83 9.68 -4.74
N SER A 239 -2.08 10.72 -5.55
CA SER A 239 -1.49 12.05 -5.35
C SER A 239 -1.88 12.65 -3.99
N ALA A 240 -3.16 12.58 -3.62
CA ALA A 240 -3.65 13.06 -2.33
C ALA A 240 -3.00 12.30 -1.17
N TYR A 241 -2.93 10.96 -1.26
CA TYR A 241 -2.29 10.12 -0.26
C TYR A 241 -0.80 10.46 -0.10
N LEU A 242 -0.03 10.48 -1.20
CA LEU A 242 1.41 10.74 -1.14
C LEU A 242 1.72 12.14 -0.62
N THR A 243 0.95 13.16 -1.06
CA THR A 243 1.13 14.53 -0.59
C THR A 243 0.84 14.66 0.90
N THR A 244 -0.26 14.05 1.36
CA THR A 244 -0.64 14.06 2.78
C THR A 244 0.38 13.32 3.64
N THR A 245 0.78 12.11 3.22
CA THR A 245 1.79 11.32 3.95
C THR A 245 3.12 12.05 4.01
N LEU A 246 3.58 12.64 2.89
CA LEU A 246 4.81 13.44 2.89
C LEU A 246 4.72 14.62 3.87
N LEU A 247 3.60 15.36 3.86
CA LEU A 247 3.42 16.51 4.75
C LEU A 247 3.41 16.09 6.22
N VAL A 248 2.67 15.04 6.55
CA VAL A 248 2.57 14.50 7.92
C VAL A 248 3.94 13.99 8.38
N ASN A 249 4.65 13.23 7.56
CA ASN A 249 5.95 12.67 7.90
C ASN A 249 7.04 13.76 8.06
N VAL A 250 7.02 14.81 7.22
CA VAL A 250 7.94 15.95 7.36
C VAL A 250 7.63 16.73 8.64
N MET A 251 6.35 16.93 8.96
CA MET A 251 5.94 17.57 10.22
C MET A 251 6.39 16.74 11.43
N GLU A 252 6.14 15.44 11.43
CA GLU A 252 6.57 14.52 12.49
C GLU A 252 8.10 14.50 12.64
N GLY A 253 8.83 14.36 11.55
CA GLY A 253 10.30 14.41 11.55
C GLY A 253 10.85 15.73 12.10
N THR A 254 10.20 16.85 11.79
CA THR A 254 10.57 18.17 12.32
C THR A 254 10.31 18.26 13.82
N LEU A 255 9.16 17.77 14.30
CA LEU A 255 8.84 17.71 15.72
C LEU A 255 9.81 16.82 16.49
N VAL A 256 10.13 15.63 15.95
CA VAL A 256 11.11 14.71 16.54
C VAL A 256 12.49 15.38 16.61
N ALA A 257 12.95 16.04 15.55
CA ALA A 257 14.22 16.77 15.55
C ALA A 257 14.23 17.86 16.63
N GLY A 258 13.15 18.62 16.77
CA GLY A 258 12.99 19.66 17.80
C GLY A 258 13.04 19.12 19.23
N VAL A 259 12.29 18.04 19.51
CA VAL A 259 12.28 17.40 20.83
C VAL A 259 13.63 16.75 21.14
N PHE A 260 14.25 16.09 20.18
CA PHE A 260 15.59 15.49 20.36
C PHE A 260 16.67 16.55 20.59
N TRP A 261 16.53 17.71 19.95
CA TRP A 261 17.40 18.87 20.24
C TRP A 261 17.24 19.34 21.69
N MET A 262 16.01 19.47 22.21
CA MET A 262 15.74 19.82 23.58
C MET A 262 16.28 18.80 24.59
N LEU A 263 16.28 17.51 24.21
CA LEU A 263 16.84 16.43 25.01
C LEU A 263 18.37 16.29 24.88
N GLY A 264 19.05 17.17 24.11
CA GLY A 264 20.50 17.14 23.94
C GLY A 264 21.02 16.00 23.05
N MET A 265 20.18 15.43 22.18
CA MET A 265 20.60 14.39 21.24
C MET A 265 21.45 14.98 20.13
N PRO A 266 22.63 14.41 19.79
CA PRO A 266 23.45 14.88 18.67
C PRO A 266 22.80 14.52 17.32
N ASN A 267 23.13 15.32 16.28
CA ASN A 267 22.70 15.11 14.89
C ASN A 267 21.16 15.03 14.70
N VAL A 268 20.42 15.91 15.32
CA VAL A 268 18.94 15.90 15.36
C VAL A 268 18.31 15.91 13.98
N LEU A 269 18.92 16.55 12.97
CA LEU A 269 18.46 16.54 11.59
C LEU A 269 18.49 15.14 10.98
N LEU A 270 19.49 14.32 11.34
CA LEU A 270 19.55 12.93 10.91
C LEU A 270 18.35 12.12 11.42
N TRP A 271 18.02 12.29 12.70
CA TRP A 271 16.92 11.56 13.34
C TRP A 271 15.55 12.00 12.81
N GLY A 272 15.35 13.30 12.62
CA GLY A 272 14.13 13.80 12.01
C GLY A 272 13.96 13.36 10.56
N ALA A 273 15.03 13.40 9.75
CA ALA A 273 14.99 12.89 8.38
C ALA A 273 14.75 11.38 8.33
N LEU A 274 15.34 10.63 9.27
CA LEU A 274 15.15 9.19 9.38
C LEU A 274 13.67 8.85 9.64
N VAL A 275 13.02 9.52 10.59
CA VAL A 275 11.59 9.36 10.87
C VAL A 275 10.77 9.69 9.63
N ALA A 276 11.00 10.85 9.02
CA ALA A 276 10.27 11.29 7.84
C ALA A 276 10.34 10.26 6.68
N CYS A 277 11.46 9.54 6.57
CA CYS A 277 11.61 8.47 5.59
C CYS A 277 10.99 7.13 6.05
N LEU A 278 11.19 6.73 7.30
CA LEU A 278 10.71 5.43 7.80
C LEU A 278 9.18 5.36 7.85
N GLU A 279 8.52 6.45 8.25
CA GLU A 279 7.06 6.53 8.39
C GLU A 279 6.28 6.40 7.06
N PHE A 280 6.98 6.39 5.91
CA PHE A 280 6.33 5.98 4.65
C PHE A 280 5.91 4.51 4.64
N VAL A 281 6.51 3.66 5.47
CA VAL A 281 6.15 2.25 5.60
C VAL A 281 5.31 2.06 6.87
N PRO A 282 3.98 1.93 6.76
CA PRO A 282 3.12 1.84 7.93
C PRO A 282 3.54 0.71 8.88
N TYR A 283 3.43 0.93 10.16
CA TYR A 283 3.78 0.00 11.25
C TYR A 283 5.28 -0.34 11.33
N LEU A 284 5.92 -0.71 10.21
CA LEU A 284 7.34 -1.08 10.20
C LEU A 284 8.24 0.14 10.40
N GLY A 285 7.81 1.31 9.91
CA GLY A 285 8.53 2.57 10.12
C GLY A 285 8.66 2.90 11.58
N ALA A 286 7.54 3.01 12.28
CA ALA A 286 7.50 3.30 13.72
C ALA A 286 8.26 2.26 14.54
N LEU A 287 8.06 0.95 14.26
CA LEU A 287 8.77 -0.12 14.97
C LEU A 287 10.28 -0.01 14.80
N THR A 288 10.73 0.23 13.57
CA THR A 288 12.16 0.40 13.27
C THR A 288 12.73 1.64 13.95
N ALA A 289 11.99 2.76 13.92
CA ALA A 289 12.39 4.00 14.57
C ALA A 289 12.55 3.82 16.09
N VAL A 290 11.60 3.15 16.78
CA VAL A 290 11.69 2.84 18.21
C VAL A 290 12.96 2.07 18.52
N VAL A 291 13.27 1.01 17.76
CA VAL A 291 14.48 0.21 17.95
C VAL A 291 15.73 1.05 17.78
N VAL A 292 15.81 1.82 16.68
CA VAL A 292 16.96 2.67 16.37
C VAL A 292 17.15 3.73 17.43
N PHE A 293 16.09 4.40 17.87
CA PHE A 293 16.14 5.45 18.88
C PHE A 293 16.46 4.92 20.29
N THR A 294 16.01 3.72 20.61
CA THR A 294 16.41 3.04 21.84
C THR A 294 17.92 2.77 21.85
N LEU A 295 18.46 2.24 20.76
CA LEU A 295 19.90 1.99 20.64
C LEU A 295 20.71 3.31 20.65
N ALA A 296 20.24 4.33 19.95
CA ALA A 296 20.87 5.62 19.89
C ALA A 296 20.88 6.31 21.27
N GLY A 297 19.75 6.31 21.97
CA GLY A 297 19.61 6.86 23.32
C GLY A 297 20.53 6.16 24.34
N LEU A 298 20.49 4.83 24.36
CA LEU A 298 21.34 4.02 25.24
C LEU A 298 22.83 4.20 24.97
N SER A 299 23.22 4.54 23.76
CA SER A 299 24.61 4.79 23.38
C SER A 299 25.09 6.20 23.71
N THR A 300 24.18 7.16 23.67
CA THR A 300 24.50 8.59 23.84
C THR A 300 24.52 8.99 25.31
N PHE A 301 23.51 8.60 26.07
CA PHE A 301 23.31 9.06 27.45
C PHE A 301 23.78 8.03 28.47
N PRO A 302 24.54 8.46 29.51
CA PRO A 302 24.96 7.56 30.60
C PRO A 302 23.77 7.08 31.44
N ASP A 303 22.86 8.00 31.74
CA ASP A 303 21.67 7.71 32.55
C ASP A 303 20.60 7.01 31.75
N LEU A 304 20.02 5.94 32.34
CA LEU A 304 19.02 5.11 31.68
C LEU A 304 17.68 5.85 31.47
N ALA A 305 17.27 6.66 32.45
CA ALA A 305 16.02 7.39 32.36
C ALA A 305 16.07 8.40 31.20
N HIS A 306 17.17 9.13 31.09
CA HIS A 306 17.40 10.06 29.99
C HIS A 306 17.49 9.31 28.63
N ALA A 307 18.19 8.19 28.58
CA ALA A 307 18.30 7.37 27.37
C ALA A 307 16.93 6.89 26.87
N LEU A 308 16.01 6.52 27.77
CA LEU A 308 14.66 6.05 27.42
C LEU A 308 13.69 7.18 27.11
N MET A 309 14.00 8.43 27.46
CA MET A 309 13.22 9.59 27.02
C MET A 309 13.25 9.76 25.50
N ILE A 310 14.31 9.31 24.82
CA ILE A 310 14.42 9.41 23.36
C ILE A 310 13.35 8.57 22.64
N PRO A 311 13.32 7.22 22.78
CA PRO A 311 12.25 6.44 22.18
C PRO A 311 10.87 6.76 22.77
N GLY A 312 10.78 7.13 24.06
CA GLY A 312 9.53 7.51 24.71
C GLY A 312 8.90 8.77 24.12
N SER A 313 9.71 9.81 23.89
CA SER A 313 9.24 11.04 23.25
C SER A 313 8.81 10.82 21.79
N PHE A 314 9.53 9.98 21.04
CA PHE A 314 9.12 9.58 19.70
C PHE A 314 7.77 8.87 19.73
N LEU A 315 7.59 7.87 20.61
CA LEU A 315 6.31 7.16 20.73
C LEU A 315 5.15 8.11 21.07
N ALA A 316 5.38 9.07 21.96
CA ALA A 316 4.36 10.08 22.30
C ALA A 316 3.98 10.94 21.07
N ILE A 317 4.97 11.42 20.31
CA ILE A 317 4.75 12.18 19.08
C ILE A 317 4.00 11.32 18.05
N ASN A 318 4.44 10.08 17.82
CA ASN A 318 3.84 9.15 16.86
C ASN A 318 2.39 8.80 17.23
N LEU A 319 2.10 8.58 18.52
CA LEU A 319 0.72 8.35 18.98
C LEU A 319 -0.17 9.58 18.75
N ILE A 320 0.33 10.78 19.00
CA ILE A 320 -0.41 12.02 18.74
C ILE A 320 -0.63 12.17 17.22
N GLN A 321 0.40 11.95 16.42
CA GLN A 321 0.32 12.01 14.97
C GLN A 321 -0.71 11.01 14.42
N ALA A 322 -0.67 9.76 14.84
CA ALA A 322 -1.56 8.71 14.36
C ALA A 322 -3.04 8.97 14.73
N ASN A 323 -3.30 9.51 15.92
CA ASN A 323 -4.67 9.70 16.42
C ASN A 323 -5.28 11.07 16.06
N PHE A 324 -4.46 12.10 15.82
CA PHE A 324 -4.95 13.46 15.57
C PHE A 324 -4.53 13.98 14.19
N ALA A 325 -3.23 13.98 13.85
CA ALA A 325 -2.77 14.61 12.61
C ALA A 325 -3.22 13.84 11.38
N THR A 326 -3.10 12.52 11.38
CA THR A 326 -3.50 11.68 10.25
C THR A 326 -4.99 11.80 9.92
N PRO A 327 -5.95 11.67 10.87
CA PRO A 327 -7.37 11.85 10.59
C PRO A 327 -7.72 13.27 10.13
N LEU A 328 -7.08 14.31 10.69
CA LEU A 328 -7.34 15.70 10.32
C LEU A 328 -6.90 16.03 8.89
N VAL A 329 -5.76 15.49 8.45
CA VAL A 329 -5.17 15.84 7.14
C VAL A 329 -5.61 14.88 6.04
N LEU A 330 -5.65 13.58 6.32
CA LEU A 330 -6.03 12.56 5.33
C LEU A 330 -7.56 12.48 5.13
N GLY A 331 -8.35 12.75 6.19
CA GLY A 331 -9.80 12.60 6.15
C GLY A 331 -10.21 11.17 5.76
N HIS A 332 -11.33 11.04 5.03
CA HIS A 332 -11.88 9.75 4.60
C HIS A 332 -11.46 9.34 3.19
N ARG A 333 -10.37 9.90 2.65
CA ARG A 333 -10.02 9.75 1.23
C ARG A 333 -9.43 8.40 0.83
N LEU A 334 -8.88 7.65 1.78
CA LEU A 334 -8.34 6.30 1.56
C LEU A 334 -8.89 5.36 2.63
N THR A 335 -9.98 4.71 2.29
CA THR A 335 -10.64 3.72 3.15
C THR A 335 -10.10 2.32 2.88
N LEU A 336 -8.80 2.10 3.17
CA LEU A 336 -8.22 0.76 3.12
C LEU A 336 -8.36 0.08 4.47
N ASN A 337 -8.71 -1.20 4.45
CA ASN A 337 -8.74 -2.03 5.64
C ASN A 337 -7.31 -2.20 6.20
N PRO A 338 -7.05 -1.93 7.51
CA PRO A 338 -5.74 -2.14 8.12
C PRO A 338 -5.14 -3.54 7.91
N VAL A 339 -5.99 -4.57 7.91
CA VAL A 339 -5.57 -5.97 7.64
C VAL A 339 -5.10 -6.10 6.19
N ALA A 340 -5.81 -5.50 5.23
CA ALA A 340 -5.41 -5.50 3.83
C ALA A 340 -4.08 -4.75 3.63
N ILE A 341 -3.87 -3.63 4.33
CA ILE A 341 -2.59 -2.90 4.32
C ILE A 341 -1.46 -3.81 4.81
N PHE A 342 -1.64 -4.51 5.94
CA PHE A 342 -0.62 -5.39 6.50
C PHE A 342 -0.30 -6.58 5.60
N ILE A 343 -1.32 -7.23 5.03
CA ILE A 343 -1.15 -8.33 4.07
C ILE A 343 -0.42 -7.81 2.81
N GLY A 344 -0.85 -6.69 2.26
CA GLY A 344 -0.24 -6.09 1.08
C GLY A 344 1.21 -5.66 1.33
N LEU A 345 1.49 -5.07 2.49
CA LEU A 345 2.85 -4.70 2.90
C LEU A 345 3.75 -5.92 2.98
N THR A 346 3.29 -7.01 3.61
CA THR A 346 4.04 -8.27 3.69
C THR A 346 4.26 -8.89 2.31
N PHE A 347 3.24 -8.86 1.45
CA PHE A 347 3.29 -9.37 0.08
C PHE A 347 4.28 -8.59 -0.79
N PHE A 348 4.19 -7.26 -0.82
CA PHE A 348 5.10 -6.43 -1.62
C PHE A 348 6.52 -6.44 -1.06
N PHE A 349 6.68 -6.52 0.28
CA PHE A 349 8.00 -6.72 0.87
C PHE A 349 8.62 -8.05 0.45
N TRP A 350 7.85 -9.12 0.40
CA TRP A 350 8.32 -10.43 -0.06
C TRP A 350 8.77 -10.41 -1.53
N ILE A 351 8.01 -9.75 -2.43
CA ILE A 351 8.32 -9.72 -3.86
C ILE A 351 9.47 -8.74 -4.18
N TRP A 352 9.41 -7.52 -3.63
CA TRP A 352 10.29 -6.40 -4.01
C TRP A 352 11.16 -5.87 -2.86
N GLY A 353 11.15 -6.53 -1.72
CA GLY A 353 11.92 -6.12 -0.53
C GLY A 353 11.46 -4.78 0.04
N VAL A 354 12.40 -4.00 0.57
CA VAL A 354 12.13 -2.70 1.18
C VAL A 354 11.42 -1.73 0.22
N ALA A 355 11.81 -1.72 -1.06
CA ALA A 355 11.15 -0.91 -2.07
C ALA A 355 9.66 -1.27 -2.21
N GLY A 356 9.34 -2.58 -2.18
CA GLY A 356 7.96 -3.06 -2.21
C GLY A 356 7.14 -2.63 -0.99
N ALA A 357 7.74 -2.66 0.21
CA ALA A 357 7.06 -2.18 1.42
C ALA A 357 6.71 -0.69 1.31
N PHE A 358 7.62 0.12 0.78
CA PHE A 358 7.41 1.54 0.55
C PHE A 358 6.28 1.82 -0.46
N LEU A 359 6.20 0.99 -1.49
CA LEU A 359 5.20 1.10 -2.56
C LEU A 359 3.86 0.43 -2.22
N ALA A 360 3.78 -0.34 -1.14
CA ALA A 360 2.64 -1.22 -0.84
C ALA A 360 1.30 -0.47 -0.77
N VAL A 361 1.24 0.63 -0.02
CA VAL A 361 -0.02 1.37 0.16
C VAL A 361 -0.50 2.04 -1.12
N PRO A 362 0.34 2.78 -1.88
CA PRO A 362 -0.06 3.33 -3.17
C PRO A 362 -0.53 2.26 -4.18
N LEU A 363 0.16 1.12 -4.22
CA LEU A 363 -0.22 0.02 -5.11
C LEU A 363 -1.53 -0.63 -4.70
N LEU A 364 -1.75 -0.83 -3.39
CA LEU A 364 -3.05 -1.33 -2.88
C LEU A 364 -4.18 -0.36 -3.17
N ALA A 365 -3.96 0.94 -2.99
CA ALA A 365 -4.96 1.97 -3.32
C ALA A 365 -5.31 1.95 -4.81
N THR A 366 -4.30 1.86 -5.68
CA THR A 366 -4.49 1.72 -7.13
C THR A 366 -5.27 0.45 -7.46
N PHE A 367 -4.90 -0.68 -6.86
CA PHE A 367 -5.55 -1.97 -7.08
C PHE A 367 -7.01 -1.96 -6.59
N LYS A 368 -7.29 -1.35 -5.44
CA LYS A 368 -8.65 -1.16 -4.95
C LYS A 368 -9.50 -0.35 -5.93
N ILE A 369 -9.00 0.81 -6.39
CA ILE A 369 -9.72 1.65 -7.36
C ILE A 369 -10.04 0.85 -8.62
N PHE A 370 -9.08 0.05 -9.11
CA PHE A 370 -9.30 -0.81 -10.25
C PHE A 370 -10.39 -1.86 -9.99
N CYS A 371 -10.37 -2.50 -8.82
CA CYS A 371 -11.40 -3.47 -8.42
C CYS A 371 -12.80 -2.84 -8.30
N ASP A 372 -12.89 -1.62 -7.77
CA ASP A 372 -14.16 -0.90 -7.60
C ASP A 372 -14.83 -0.57 -8.95
N HIS A 373 -14.05 -0.42 -10.02
CA HIS A 373 -14.58 -0.08 -11.36
C HIS A 373 -14.88 -1.32 -12.23
N ILE A 374 -14.52 -2.52 -11.80
CA ILE A 374 -14.72 -3.77 -12.54
C ILE A 374 -15.68 -4.67 -11.78
N VAL A 375 -16.87 -4.89 -12.33
CA VAL A 375 -17.96 -5.65 -11.69
C VAL A 375 -17.52 -7.05 -11.22
N SER A 376 -16.70 -7.77 -12.01
CA SER A 376 -16.19 -9.09 -11.62
C SER A 376 -15.17 -9.07 -10.47
N LEU A 377 -14.62 -7.92 -10.12
CA LEU A 377 -13.64 -7.74 -9.04
C LEU A 377 -14.21 -6.97 -7.84
N ALA A 378 -15.48 -6.56 -7.88
CA ALA A 378 -16.12 -5.75 -6.84
C ALA A 378 -16.00 -6.38 -5.44
N ALA A 379 -16.14 -7.71 -5.32
CA ALA A 379 -15.97 -8.42 -4.05
C ALA A 379 -14.55 -8.27 -3.46
N ILE A 380 -13.51 -8.19 -4.30
CA ILE A 380 -12.13 -7.93 -3.86
C ILE A 380 -11.98 -6.47 -3.43
N GLY A 381 -12.61 -5.53 -4.16
CA GLY A 381 -12.64 -4.12 -3.81
C GLY A 381 -13.27 -3.88 -2.44
N GLU A 382 -14.37 -4.55 -2.15
CA GLU A 382 -15.05 -4.52 -0.84
C GLU A 382 -14.18 -5.10 0.28
N PHE A 383 -13.51 -6.22 0.06
CA PHE A 383 -12.58 -6.80 1.03
C PHE A 383 -11.39 -5.87 1.35
N LEU A 384 -10.89 -5.15 0.36
CA LEU A 384 -9.80 -4.18 0.53
C LEU A 384 -10.27 -2.88 1.19
N GLY A 385 -11.57 -2.57 1.11
CA GLY A 385 -12.18 -1.38 1.69
C GLY A 385 -12.37 -1.46 3.20
N GLN A 386 -12.53 -0.31 3.83
CA GLN A 386 -13.08 -0.22 5.18
C GLN A 386 -14.60 -0.34 5.11
N ARG A 387 -15.20 -0.97 6.11
CA ARG A 387 -16.65 -1.08 6.25
C ARG A 387 -17.25 0.32 6.34
N ASP A 388 -18.14 0.66 5.41
CA ASP A 388 -18.76 1.99 5.38
C ASP A 388 -19.49 2.28 6.70
N GLU A 389 -19.25 3.47 7.25
CA GLU A 389 -19.89 3.94 8.48
C GLU A 389 -21.42 4.06 8.31
N ASN A 390 -21.89 4.23 7.08
CA ASN A 390 -23.29 4.19 6.71
C ASN A 390 -23.91 2.79 6.89
N GLU A 391 -23.19 1.72 6.54
CA GLU A 391 -23.63 0.34 6.80
C GLU A 391 -23.70 0.06 8.30
N ARG A 392 -22.74 0.57 9.08
CA ARG A 392 -22.80 0.47 10.56
C ARG A 392 -24.04 1.16 11.13
N ARG A 393 -24.39 2.33 10.62
CA ARG A 393 -25.58 3.08 11.04
C ARG A 393 -26.88 2.38 10.62
N VAL A 394 -26.90 1.79 9.43
CA VAL A 394 -28.06 1.02 8.96
C VAL A 394 -28.19 -0.28 9.76
N THR A 395 -27.11 -1.02 9.98
CA THR A 395 -27.11 -2.27 10.77
C THR A 395 -27.46 -1.99 12.24
N ALA A 396 -26.95 -0.89 12.82
CA ALA A 396 -27.30 -0.46 14.17
C ALA A 396 -28.78 -0.08 14.28
N ARG A 397 -29.34 0.62 13.29
CA ARG A 397 -30.78 0.97 13.26
C ARG A 397 -31.67 -0.26 13.08
N VAL A 398 -31.25 -1.22 12.26
CA VAL A 398 -31.99 -2.48 12.08
C VAL A 398 -31.96 -3.31 13.37
N SER A 399 -30.80 -3.43 14.04
CA SER A 399 -30.71 -4.13 15.32
C SER A 399 -31.49 -3.43 16.45
N GLU A 400 -31.55 -2.10 16.42
CA GLU A 400 -32.32 -1.30 17.39
C GLU A 400 -33.85 -1.38 17.13
N SER A 401 -34.27 -1.55 15.87
CA SER A 401 -35.68 -1.79 15.51
C SER A 401 -36.13 -3.21 15.88
N ASP A 402 -35.26 -4.20 15.76
CA ASP A 402 -35.55 -5.60 16.13
C ASP A 402 -35.55 -5.82 17.66
N SER A 403 -34.84 -4.97 18.40
CA SER A 403 -34.77 -5.03 19.86
C SER A 403 -35.91 -4.26 20.59
N ARG A 404 -36.76 -3.53 19.85
CA ARG A 404 -37.94 -2.89 20.45
C ARG A 404 -39.03 -3.93 20.69
N PRO A 405 -39.41 -4.22 21.97
CA PRO A 405 -40.46 -5.16 22.24
C PRO A 405 -41.78 -4.63 21.68
N ALA A 406 -42.54 -5.51 20.99
CA ALA A 406 -43.81 -5.25 20.29
C ALA A 406 -44.98 -4.80 21.21
N GLY A 407 -44.67 -4.22 22.37
CA GLY A 407 -45.63 -3.91 23.43
C GLY A 407 -45.95 -2.44 23.66
N GLN A 408 -45.37 -1.47 22.90
CA GLN A 408 -45.60 -0.04 23.21
C GLN A 408 -46.56 0.71 22.27
N SER A 409 -47.10 0.07 21.23
CA SER A 409 -48.06 0.73 20.32
C SER A 409 -49.55 0.67 20.79
N ALA A 410 -49.86 0.14 22.00
CA ALA A 410 -51.23 -0.03 22.46
C ALA A 410 -51.64 0.87 23.67
N ARG A 411 -50.96 1.99 23.89
CA ARG A 411 -51.31 2.90 25.03
C ARG A 411 -51.46 4.38 24.62
N THR A 412 -52.00 4.68 23.43
CA THR A 412 -52.57 6.01 23.13
C THR A 412 -53.72 5.81 22.11
N ALA A 413 -54.85 5.34 22.59
CA ALA A 413 -56.17 5.53 21.99
C ALA A 413 -57.15 5.90 23.10
#